data_7931b7023367955f6f29d3f1b2560daa
#
_entry.id   7931b7023367955f6f29d3f1b2560daa
#
_cell.length_a   1.000
_cell.length_b   1.000
_cell.length_c   1.000
_cell.angle_alpha   90.00
_cell.angle_beta   90.00
_cell.angle_gamma   90.00
#
_symmetry.space_group_name_H-M   'P 1'
#
loop_
_entity.id
_entity.type
_entity.pdbx_description
1 polymer ?
#
loop_
_entity_poly.entity_id
_entity_poly.type
_entity_poly.pdbx_seq_one_letter_code
_entity_poly.pdbx_strand_id
1 'polypeptide(L)'
;MSSLSQYTIKEINKKDKQANNSNSPGTHNIPTISDVSSIVDSRILKDFKEQTFGGYKIVQASAALDKAIMDNKLEPAMHWALQLFLSGLVHPLWNKLIAFASKSINIYNVKLPEFLYNKSIQWQHITDNSKYSKDNILLLRNHPIIRLLLAEMLSVLCLSKKRKINQLPKIKPNEFIIDNFKSKLEAKNNKFIDAICIDGDPSEIKIAINELSLHIYNSNINKALYWLSWIVEWEKINSKKYGKYECGIRTNEGVDGKYFKDVVWLIWAVIHNICKIKYSHSSGSGSGGNDISIQIANLYKLYINKFTPATRPKKQYYIIWALLYITEALDYATPLVDNPIILFQSILSFDKLIAQLKSQEVHHLTNTHLLNVVVENNYMLPEGHVSLEANKLLQIKQKEQYTKEQIAKQKKINIESMDKLNEIHKLDRMMYA
;
A
#
# COMPACT_ATOMS: atom_id res chain seq x y z
N MET A 1 4.55 -22.63 -10.32
CA MET A 1 4.20 -21.81 -11.50
C MET A 1 5.09 -20.58 -11.50
N SER A 2 5.91 -20.42 -12.55
CA SER A 2 6.67 -19.18 -12.72
C SER A 2 5.69 -18.04 -12.98
N SER A 3 5.82 -16.93 -12.28
CA SER A 3 5.01 -15.75 -12.53
C SER A 3 5.20 -15.30 -13.98
N LEU A 4 4.17 -14.72 -14.61
CA LEU A 4 4.29 -14.16 -15.98
C LEU A 4 5.49 -13.21 -16.11
N SER A 5 5.84 -12.49 -15.01
CA SER A 5 7.06 -11.66 -14.98
C SER A 5 8.35 -12.49 -15.08
N GLN A 6 8.38 -13.71 -14.54
CA GLN A 6 9.52 -14.63 -14.75
C GLN A 6 9.54 -15.16 -16.19
N TYR A 7 8.38 -15.32 -16.82
CA TYR A 7 8.29 -15.67 -18.26
C TYR A 7 8.79 -14.53 -19.13
N THR A 8 8.34 -13.31 -18.86
CA THR A 8 8.78 -12.10 -19.60
C THR A 8 10.30 -11.86 -19.43
N ILE A 9 10.81 -12.03 -18.20
CA ILE A 9 12.25 -11.93 -17.92
C ILE A 9 13.03 -13.08 -18.55
N LYS A 10 12.49 -14.32 -18.57
CA LYS A 10 13.13 -15.46 -19.25
C LYS A 10 13.10 -15.33 -20.77
N GLU A 11 12.07 -14.76 -21.37
CA GLU A 11 12.03 -14.50 -22.82
C GLU A 11 12.96 -13.36 -23.24
N ILE A 12 13.05 -12.31 -22.43
CA ILE A 12 14.04 -11.23 -22.62
C ILE A 12 15.44 -11.83 -22.57
N ASN A 13 15.75 -12.64 -21.53
CA ASN A 13 17.05 -13.29 -21.40
C ASN A 13 17.33 -14.37 -22.47
N LYS A 14 16.31 -14.96 -23.11
CA LYS A 14 16.48 -15.86 -24.26
C LYS A 14 16.78 -15.11 -25.55
N LYS A 15 16.15 -13.97 -25.79
CA LYS A 15 16.44 -13.10 -26.95
C LYS A 15 17.85 -12.52 -26.86
N ASP A 16 18.29 -12.14 -25.66
CA ASP A 16 19.66 -11.67 -25.42
C ASP A 16 20.71 -12.76 -25.66
N LYS A 17 20.42 -14.05 -25.37
CA LYS A 17 21.34 -15.16 -25.68
C LYS A 17 21.43 -15.52 -27.16
N GLN A 18 20.39 -15.22 -27.94
CA GLN A 18 20.44 -15.40 -29.42
C GLN A 18 21.09 -14.22 -30.14
N ALA A 19 21.11 -13.01 -29.56
CA ALA A 19 21.77 -11.84 -30.10
C ALA A 19 23.29 -11.81 -29.83
N ASN A 20 23.78 -12.54 -28.82
CA ASN A 20 25.20 -12.52 -28.39
C ASN A 20 26.13 -13.44 -29.18
N ASN A 21 25.77 -13.91 -30.38
CA ASN A 21 26.67 -14.60 -31.28
C ASN A 21 27.33 -13.68 -32.35
N SER A 22 27.26 -12.36 -32.15
CA SER A 22 28.06 -11.39 -32.90
C SER A 22 28.83 -10.51 -31.93
N ASN A 23 30.17 -10.62 -31.99
CA ASN A 23 31.15 -9.96 -31.12
C ASN A 23 30.95 -8.44 -31.00
N SER A 24 30.55 -7.98 -29.79
CA SER A 24 30.82 -6.66 -29.23
C SER A 24 30.44 -6.65 -27.76
N PRO A 25 31.16 -5.97 -26.82
CA PRO A 25 30.83 -5.93 -25.39
C PRO A 25 29.55 -5.11 -25.21
N GLY A 26 28.42 -5.81 -25.12
CA GLY A 26 27.09 -5.21 -25.00
C GLY A 26 26.73 -4.89 -23.57
N THR A 27 26.48 -3.63 -23.32
CA THR A 27 25.68 -3.12 -22.19
C THR A 27 24.35 -3.87 -22.09
N HIS A 28 24.02 -4.38 -20.89
CA HIS A 28 22.74 -5.02 -20.61
C HIS A 28 21.59 -4.05 -20.96
N ASN A 29 20.85 -4.35 -22.02
CA ASN A 29 19.68 -3.58 -22.43
C ASN A 29 18.53 -3.80 -21.43
N ILE A 30 18.46 -2.93 -20.42
CA ILE A 30 17.24 -2.68 -19.69
C ILE A 30 16.23 -2.14 -20.72
N PRO A 31 14.95 -2.61 -20.73
CA PRO A 31 13.94 -2.06 -21.64
C PRO A 31 13.89 -0.54 -21.46
N THR A 32 14.33 0.19 -22.47
CA THR A 32 14.30 1.65 -22.47
C THR A 32 12.84 2.09 -22.66
N ILE A 33 12.38 2.95 -21.76
CA ILE A 33 11.11 3.65 -21.94
C ILE A 33 11.25 4.48 -23.21
N SER A 34 10.30 4.32 -24.15
CA SER A 34 10.29 5.15 -25.35
C SER A 34 10.16 6.63 -24.96
N ASP A 35 10.81 7.53 -25.66
CA ASP A 35 10.71 8.99 -25.42
C ASP A 35 9.26 9.47 -25.44
N VAL A 36 8.38 8.76 -26.16
CA VAL A 36 6.95 9.04 -26.25
C VAL A 36 6.24 8.91 -24.89
N SER A 37 6.64 7.99 -24.02
CA SER A 37 6.01 7.78 -22.69
C SER A 37 6.85 8.32 -21.54
N SER A 38 8.04 8.88 -21.79
CA SER A 38 8.86 9.48 -20.73
C SER A 38 8.22 10.78 -20.21
N ILE A 39 8.01 10.85 -18.87
CA ILE A 39 7.44 12.03 -18.20
C ILE A 39 8.57 12.99 -17.86
N VAL A 40 8.47 14.22 -18.40
CA VAL A 40 9.38 15.35 -18.16
C VAL A 40 8.55 16.53 -17.64
N ASP A 41 8.31 16.55 -16.35
CA ASP A 41 7.45 17.53 -15.67
C ASP A 41 8.29 18.35 -14.68
N SER A 42 8.19 19.66 -14.73
CA SER A 42 8.96 20.57 -13.89
C SER A 42 8.41 20.75 -12.47
N ARG A 43 7.19 20.27 -12.21
CA ARG A 43 6.58 20.34 -10.88
C ARG A 43 7.31 19.42 -9.89
N ILE A 44 7.46 19.91 -8.67
CA ILE A 44 8.08 19.21 -7.54
C ILE A 44 7.00 18.56 -6.64
N LEU A 45 7.40 17.70 -5.73
CA LEU A 45 6.49 16.96 -4.85
C LEU A 45 5.53 17.86 -4.05
N LYS A 46 5.95 19.09 -3.73
CA LYS A 46 5.12 20.05 -3.01
C LYS A 46 3.88 20.52 -3.80
N ASP A 47 3.97 20.50 -5.13
CA ASP A 47 2.89 20.92 -6.01
C ASP A 47 1.74 19.91 -6.06
N PHE A 48 2.01 18.67 -5.63
CA PHE A 48 1.06 17.56 -5.59
C PHE A 48 0.47 17.30 -4.19
N LYS A 49 0.47 18.29 -3.28
CA LYS A 49 -0.07 18.08 -1.92
C LYS A 49 -1.58 17.91 -1.91
N GLU A 50 -2.30 18.60 -2.76
CA GLU A 50 -3.76 18.64 -2.79
C GLU A 50 -4.34 18.08 -4.09
N GLN A 51 -3.60 18.22 -5.18
CA GLN A 51 -4.04 17.86 -6.52
C GLN A 51 -3.11 16.82 -7.15
N THR A 52 -3.70 16.00 -8.02
CA THR A 52 -2.97 15.01 -8.80
C THR A 52 -2.28 15.64 -10.00
N PHE A 53 -1.52 14.84 -10.74
CA PHE A 53 -0.82 15.22 -11.96
C PHE A 53 -1.73 15.97 -12.97
N GLY A 54 -2.98 15.54 -13.11
CA GLY A 54 -3.99 16.18 -13.96
C GLY A 54 -4.91 17.16 -13.25
N GLY A 55 -4.56 17.63 -12.04
CA GLY A 55 -5.32 18.68 -11.34
C GLY A 55 -6.55 18.19 -10.55
N TYR A 56 -6.77 16.89 -10.41
CA TYR A 56 -7.89 16.36 -9.61
C TYR A 56 -7.53 16.38 -8.12
N LYS A 57 -8.53 16.53 -7.24
CA LYS A 57 -8.31 16.34 -5.79
C LYS A 57 -7.89 14.90 -5.51
N ILE A 58 -6.83 14.70 -4.71
CA ILE A 58 -6.27 13.38 -4.39
C ILE A 58 -7.33 12.43 -3.82
N VAL A 59 -8.20 12.93 -2.93
CA VAL A 59 -9.27 12.12 -2.32
C VAL A 59 -10.27 11.64 -3.39
N GLN A 60 -10.62 12.49 -4.34
CA GLN A 60 -11.55 12.13 -5.43
C GLN A 60 -10.91 11.10 -6.38
N ALA A 61 -9.65 11.31 -6.79
CA ALA A 61 -8.92 10.36 -7.63
C ALA A 61 -8.77 9.00 -6.92
N SER A 62 -8.49 9.03 -5.61
CA SER A 62 -8.39 7.82 -4.78
C SER A 62 -9.72 7.05 -4.69
N ALA A 63 -10.85 7.74 -4.52
CA ALA A 63 -12.17 7.11 -4.50
C ALA A 63 -12.60 6.60 -5.88
N ALA A 64 -12.27 7.34 -6.94
CA ALA A 64 -12.54 6.93 -8.33
C ALA A 64 -11.75 5.68 -8.72
N LEU A 65 -10.50 5.54 -8.24
CA LEU A 65 -9.70 4.31 -8.40
C LEU A 65 -10.40 3.12 -7.76
N ASP A 66 -10.82 3.22 -6.48
CA ASP A 66 -11.51 2.13 -5.79
C ASP A 66 -12.78 1.71 -6.55
N LYS A 67 -13.57 2.70 -7.00
CA LYS A 67 -14.79 2.43 -7.76
C LYS A 67 -14.48 1.76 -9.09
N ALA A 68 -13.47 2.22 -9.83
CA ALA A 68 -13.10 1.63 -11.12
C ALA A 68 -12.67 0.16 -10.96
N ILE A 69 -11.88 -0.17 -9.92
CA ILE A 69 -11.48 -1.56 -9.64
C ILE A 69 -12.70 -2.39 -9.20
N MET A 70 -13.60 -1.85 -8.36
CA MET A 70 -14.84 -2.54 -7.96
C MET A 70 -15.73 -2.88 -9.15
N ASP A 71 -15.83 -1.96 -10.10
CA ASP A 71 -16.67 -2.08 -11.30
C ASP A 71 -15.99 -2.89 -12.42
N ASN A 72 -14.80 -3.45 -12.18
CA ASN A 72 -13.97 -4.19 -13.16
C ASN A 72 -13.61 -3.36 -14.41
N LYS A 73 -13.48 -2.05 -14.26
CA LYS A 73 -13.15 -1.10 -15.35
C LYS A 73 -11.65 -0.84 -15.37
N LEU A 74 -10.91 -1.64 -16.15
CA LEU A 74 -9.46 -1.65 -16.13
C LEU A 74 -8.85 -0.32 -16.61
N GLU A 75 -9.28 0.21 -17.75
CA GLU A 75 -8.74 1.46 -18.29
C GLU A 75 -8.98 2.66 -17.37
N PRO A 76 -10.20 2.91 -16.82
CA PRO A 76 -10.41 3.91 -15.77
C PRO A 76 -9.57 3.67 -14.52
N ALA A 77 -9.38 2.41 -14.08
CA ALA A 77 -8.54 2.10 -12.94
C ALA A 77 -7.06 2.48 -13.19
N MET A 78 -6.55 2.18 -14.38
CA MET A 78 -5.21 2.59 -14.81
C MET A 78 -5.08 4.11 -14.84
N HIS A 79 -6.04 4.82 -15.41
CA HIS A 79 -6.04 6.27 -15.45
C HIS A 79 -5.93 6.89 -14.05
N TRP A 80 -6.80 6.49 -13.12
CA TRP A 80 -6.78 7.03 -11.76
C TRP A 80 -5.54 6.63 -10.97
N ALA A 81 -5.03 5.41 -11.17
CA ALA A 81 -3.78 4.97 -10.57
C ALA A 81 -2.59 5.79 -11.10
N LEU A 82 -2.55 6.07 -12.41
CA LEU A 82 -1.52 6.93 -13.01
C LEU A 82 -1.60 8.36 -12.49
N GLN A 83 -2.80 8.93 -12.32
CA GLN A 83 -2.96 10.24 -11.71
C GLN A 83 -2.29 10.33 -10.33
N LEU A 84 -2.46 9.30 -9.48
CA LEU A 84 -1.84 9.24 -8.16
C LEU A 84 -0.33 8.94 -8.25
N PHE A 85 0.08 8.01 -9.12
CA PHE A 85 1.47 7.59 -9.29
C PHE A 85 2.34 8.74 -9.81
N LEU A 86 1.89 9.42 -10.86
CA LEU A 86 2.61 10.56 -11.45
C LEU A 86 2.66 11.78 -10.51
N SER A 87 1.81 11.82 -9.49
CA SER A 87 1.86 12.82 -8.41
C SER A 87 2.85 12.48 -7.30
N GLY A 88 3.61 11.38 -7.42
CA GLY A 88 4.56 10.94 -6.40
C GLY A 88 3.93 10.19 -5.22
N LEU A 89 2.63 9.85 -5.27
CA LEU A 89 1.94 9.06 -4.25
C LEU A 89 2.25 7.56 -4.38
N VAL A 90 3.52 7.21 -4.61
CA VAL A 90 3.99 5.87 -4.96
C VAL A 90 3.67 4.85 -3.86
N HIS A 91 4.15 5.07 -2.64
CA HIS A 91 3.90 4.17 -1.52
C HIS A 91 2.43 4.17 -1.05
N PRO A 92 1.75 5.33 -0.92
CA PRO A 92 0.32 5.34 -0.58
C PRO A 92 -0.54 4.57 -1.58
N LEU A 93 -0.27 4.69 -2.88
CA LEU A 93 -0.97 3.97 -3.93
C LEU A 93 -0.77 2.45 -3.80
N TRP A 94 0.47 1.97 -3.66
CA TRP A 94 0.76 0.55 -3.50
C TRP A 94 0.05 -0.05 -2.29
N ASN A 95 0.17 0.60 -1.13
CA ASN A 95 -0.51 0.17 0.10
C ASN A 95 -2.04 0.16 -0.05
N LYS A 96 -2.59 1.11 -0.78
CA LYS A 96 -4.02 1.18 -1.08
C LYS A 96 -4.48 -0.01 -1.94
N LEU A 97 -3.74 -0.38 -2.97
CA LEU A 97 -4.06 -1.52 -3.83
C LEU A 97 -4.04 -2.84 -3.05
N ILE A 98 -3.03 -3.05 -2.20
CA ILE A 98 -2.97 -4.22 -1.32
C ILE A 98 -4.14 -4.23 -0.31
N ALA A 99 -4.46 -3.07 0.28
CA ALA A 99 -5.61 -2.96 1.18
C ALA A 99 -6.94 -3.22 0.46
N PHE A 100 -7.08 -2.79 -0.78
CA PHE A 100 -8.23 -3.09 -1.62
C PHE A 100 -8.35 -4.60 -1.86
N ALA A 101 -7.26 -5.28 -2.22
CA ALA A 101 -7.21 -6.73 -2.42
C ALA A 101 -7.73 -7.48 -1.18
N SER A 102 -7.26 -7.13 0.00
CA SER A 102 -7.68 -7.77 1.25
C SER A 102 -9.14 -7.53 1.61
N LYS A 103 -9.66 -6.33 1.33
CA LYS A 103 -11.04 -5.93 1.71
C LYS A 103 -12.11 -6.35 0.72
N SER A 104 -11.76 -6.44 -0.56
CA SER A 104 -12.75 -6.51 -1.64
C SER A 104 -12.56 -7.68 -2.61
N ILE A 105 -11.52 -8.49 -2.44
CA ILE A 105 -11.28 -9.70 -3.24
C ILE A 105 -11.08 -10.90 -2.34
N ASN A 106 -10.10 -10.83 -1.44
CA ASN A 106 -9.70 -11.86 -0.47
C ASN A 106 -9.69 -13.28 -1.07
N ILE A 107 -10.42 -14.25 -0.50
CA ILE A 107 -10.43 -15.66 -0.94
C ILE A 107 -11.09 -15.91 -2.31
N TYR A 108 -11.73 -14.90 -2.93
CA TYR A 108 -12.27 -15.06 -4.29
C TYR A 108 -11.19 -15.10 -5.37
N ASN A 109 -9.95 -14.78 -4.98
CA ASN A 109 -8.76 -15.12 -5.75
C ASN A 109 -7.75 -15.80 -4.82
N VAL A 110 -7.79 -17.11 -4.82
CA VAL A 110 -7.04 -17.95 -3.85
C VAL A 110 -5.51 -17.85 -3.98
N LYS A 111 -4.98 -17.39 -5.12
CA LYS A 111 -3.54 -17.22 -5.37
C LYS A 111 -3.06 -15.79 -5.12
N LEU A 112 -3.96 -14.92 -4.70
CA LEU A 112 -3.67 -13.49 -4.57
C LEU A 112 -2.63 -13.16 -3.47
N PRO A 113 -2.60 -13.79 -2.26
CA PRO A 113 -1.59 -13.49 -1.26
C PRO A 113 -0.16 -13.74 -1.74
N GLU A 114 0.10 -14.84 -2.42
CA GLU A 114 1.41 -15.15 -3.00
C GLU A 114 1.80 -14.13 -4.08
N PHE A 115 0.87 -13.78 -4.97
CA PHE A 115 1.09 -12.74 -5.95
C PHE A 115 1.43 -11.39 -5.29
N LEU A 116 0.62 -10.94 -4.32
CA LEU A 116 0.83 -9.68 -3.62
C LEU A 116 2.18 -9.62 -2.90
N TYR A 117 2.56 -10.71 -2.22
CA TYR A 117 3.83 -10.79 -1.52
C TYR A 117 5.01 -10.70 -2.49
N ASN A 118 5.01 -11.50 -3.55
CA ASN A 118 6.08 -11.53 -4.55
C ASN A 118 6.23 -10.16 -5.26
N LYS A 119 5.12 -9.51 -5.61
CA LYS A 119 5.15 -8.18 -6.21
C LYS A 119 5.57 -7.10 -5.20
N SER A 120 5.21 -7.25 -3.93
CA SER A 120 5.64 -6.31 -2.89
C SER A 120 7.14 -6.36 -2.61
N ILE A 121 7.77 -7.53 -2.67
CA ILE A 121 9.24 -7.64 -2.58
C ILE A 121 9.90 -6.92 -3.76
N GLN A 122 9.45 -7.17 -4.99
CA GLN A 122 10.00 -6.51 -6.17
C GLN A 122 9.83 -4.99 -6.10
N TRP A 123 8.66 -4.53 -5.67
CA TRP A 123 8.38 -3.12 -5.45
C TRP A 123 9.31 -2.49 -4.43
N GLN A 124 9.45 -3.11 -3.26
CA GLN A 124 10.30 -2.61 -2.17
C GLN A 124 11.78 -2.59 -2.56
N HIS A 125 12.26 -3.61 -3.22
CA HIS A 125 13.65 -3.67 -3.70
C HIS A 125 14.02 -2.44 -4.54
N ILE A 126 13.07 -1.90 -5.30
CA ILE A 126 13.29 -0.71 -6.11
C ILE A 126 13.06 0.56 -5.28
N THR A 127 11.93 0.66 -4.58
CA THR A 127 11.49 1.91 -3.93
C THR A 127 12.22 2.22 -2.64
N ASP A 128 12.76 1.22 -1.95
CA ASP A 128 13.55 1.42 -0.73
C ASP A 128 15.04 1.75 -1.03
N ASN A 129 15.41 1.84 -2.31
CA ASN A 129 16.73 2.31 -2.72
C ASN A 129 16.89 3.81 -2.39
N SER A 130 18.03 4.19 -1.82
CA SER A 130 18.35 5.56 -1.42
C SER A 130 18.24 6.58 -2.56
N LYS A 131 18.45 6.15 -3.83
CA LYS A 131 18.25 6.97 -5.02
C LYS A 131 16.84 7.58 -5.10
N TYR A 132 15.84 6.88 -4.58
CA TYR A 132 14.42 7.27 -4.60
C TYR A 132 13.95 7.76 -3.23
N SER A 133 14.81 8.49 -2.50
CA SER A 133 14.45 9.18 -1.26
C SER A 133 13.23 10.09 -1.44
N LYS A 134 12.69 10.65 -0.34
CA LYS A 134 11.48 11.50 -0.39
C LYS A 134 11.53 12.58 -1.47
N ASP A 135 12.69 13.21 -1.65
CA ASP A 135 12.84 14.32 -2.60
C ASP A 135 12.93 13.83 -4.06
N ASN A 136 13.36 12.60 -4.27
CA ASN A 136 13.55 11.99 -5.59
C ASN A 136 12.48 10.97 -5.98
N ILE A 137 11.42 10.84 -5.21
CA ILE A 137 10.35 9.85 -5.45
C ILE A 137 9.71 10.01 -6.85
N LEU A 138 9.68 11.23 -7.38
CA LEU A 138 9.15 11.53 -8.71
C LEU A 138 9.97 10.88 -9.85
N LEU A 139 11.23 10.51 -9.62
CA LEU A 139 12.04 9.79 -10.60
C LEU A 139 11.46 8.41 -10.93
N LEU A 140 10.69 7.81 -10.02
CA LEU A 140 10.01 6.53 -10.23
C LEU A 140 8.95 6.59 -11.35
N ARG A 141 8.48 7.78 -11.73
CA ARG A 141 7.55 7.98 -12.86
C ARG A 141 8.02 7.29 -14.14
N ASN A 142 9.35 7.29 -14.34
CA ASN A 142 9.99 6.74 -15.52
C ASN A 142 10.70 5.40 -15.28
N HIS A 143 10.42 4.73 -14.15
CA HIS A 143 11.04 3.43 -13.88
C HIS A 143 10.24 2.30 -14.53
N PRO A 144 10.78 1.56 -15.52
CA PRO A 144 10.01 0.62 -16.33
C PRO A 144 9.41 -0.52 -15.51
N ILE A 145 10.18 -1.08 -14.56
CA ILE A 145 9.69 -2.18 -13.70
C ILE A 145 8.58 -1.71 -12.76
N ILE A 146 8.65 -0.47 -12.23
CA ILE A 146 7.58 0.08 -11.38
C ILE A 146 6.27 0.24 -12.18
N ARG A 147 6.35 0.72 -13.41
CA ARG A 147 5.20 0.80 -14.32
C ARG A 147 4.60 -0.57 -14.61
N LEU A 148 5.46 -1.55 -14.90
CA LEU A 148 5.05 -2.94 -15.12
C LEU A 148 4.34 -3.53 -13.90
N LEU A 149 4.93 -3.41 -12.70
CA LEU A 149 4.34 -3.90 -11.46
C LEU A 149 2.99 -3.27 -11.17
N LEU A 150 2.84 -1.97 -11.45
CA LEU A 150 1.58 -1.26 -11.24
C LEU A 150 0.51 -1.71 -12.25
N ALA A 151 0.87 -1.88 -13.52
CA ALA A 151 -0.03 -2.39 -14.56
C ALA A 151 -0.51 -3.82 -14.25
N GLU A 152 0.40 -4.72 -13.86
CA GLU A 152 0.07 -6.09 -13.46
C GLU A 152 -0.85 -6.11 -12.23
N MET A 153 -0.54 -5.32 -11.20
CA MET A 153 -1.35 -5.22 -9.99
C MET A 153 -2.78 -4.79 -10.31
N LEU A 154 -2.95 -3.70 -11.07
CA LEU A 154 -4.26 -3.18 -11.44
C LEU A 154 -5.06 -4.21 -12.27
N SER A 155 -4.41 -4.89 -13.19
CA SER A 155 -5.05 -5.91 -14.04
C SER A 155 -5.56 -7.08 -13.21
N VAL A 156 -4.72 -7.63 -12.32
CA VAL A 156 -5.13 -8.73 -11.44
C VAL A 156 -6.28 -8.28 -10.53
N LEU A 157 -6.21 -7.07 -9.95
CA LEU A 157 -7.26 -6.58 -9.08
C LEU A 157 -8.58 -6.33 -9.84
N CYS A 158 -8.53 -5.77 -11.05
CA CYS A 158 -9.74 -5.54 -11.86
C CYS A 158 -10.38 -6.84 -12.35
N LEU A 159 -9.57 -7.82 -12.77
CA LEU A 159 -10.05 -9.09 -13.31
C LEU A 159 -10.52 -10.08 -12.22
N SER A 160 -10.09 -9.91 -10.99
CA SER A 160 -10.54 -10.76 -9.88
C SER A 160 -12.00 -10.51 -9.52
N LYS A 161 -12.73 -11.58 -9.17
CA LYS A 161 -14.08 -11.48 -8.59
C LYS A 161 -14.04 -10.70 -7.28
N LYS A 162 -15.11 -9.94 -6.98
CA LYS A 162 -15.18 -9.10 -5.79
C LYS A 162 -15.98 -9.75 -4.68
N ARG A 163 -15.43 -9.73 -3.46
CA ARG A 163 -16.09 -10.16 -2.24
C ARG A 163 -15.72 -9.21 -1.11
N LYS A 164 -16.72 -8.58 -0.51
CA LYS A 164 -16.50 -7.79 0.70
C LYS A 164 -16.08 -8.72 1.85
N ILE A 165 -14.96 -8.39 2.50
CA ILE A 165 -14.47 -9.18 3.65
C ILE A 165 -15.42 -9.07 4.85
N ASN A 166 -15.47 -10.14 5.64
CA ASN A 166 -16.19 -10.17 6.89
C ASN A 166 -15.69 -9.07 7.84
N GLN A 167 -16.60 -8.43 8.53
CA GLN A 167 -16.27 -7.42 9.54
C GLN A 167 -16.17 -8.06 10.91
N LEU A 168 -15.30 -7.53 11.76
CA LEU A 168 -15.24 -7.91 13.15
C LEU A 168 -16.53 -7.45 13.86
N PRO A 169 -17.22 -8.32 14.62
CA PRO A 169 -18.37 -7.93 15.40
C PRO A 169 -17.97 -6.97 16.53
N LYS A 170 -18.85 -6.05 16.88
CA LYS A 170 -18.64 -5.17 18.03
C LYS A 170 -18.91 -5.94 19.31
N ILE A 171 -17.96 -5.97 20.23
CA ILE A 171 -18.10 -6.57 21.55
C ILE A 171 -18.65 -5.52 22.52
N LYS A 172 -19.72 -5.86 23.19
CA LYS A 172 -20.35 -4.96 24.18
C LYS A 172 -19.68 -5.10 25.57
N PRO A 173 -19.61 -4.05 26.38
CA PRO A 173 -18.98 -4.11 27.70
C PRO A 173 -19.50 -5.21 28.62
N ASN A 174 -20.79 -5.56 28.54
CA ASN A 174 -21.40 -6.63 29.36
C ASN A 174 -20.88 -8.04 28.94
N GLU A 175 -20.25 -8.19 27.78
CA GLU A 175 -19.69 -9.47 27.34
C GLU A 175 -18.38 -9.82 28.05
N PHE A 176 -17.81 -8.89 28.82
CA PHE A 176 -16.65 -9.11 29.69
C PHE A 176 -17.05 -9.48 31.15
N ILE A 177 -18.35 -9.50 31.46
CA ILE A 177 -18.87 -9.98 32.74
C ILE A 177 -18.78 -11.52 32.77
N ILE A 178 -18.29 -12.07 33.88
CA ILE A 178 -17.98 -13.50 34.04
C ILE A 178 -19.10 -14.42 33.59
N ASP A 179 -20.34 -14.14 33.99
CA ASP A 179 -21.48 -15.01 33.65
C ASP A 179 -21.81 -15.00 32.17
N ASN A 180 -21.79 -13.84 31.54
CA ASN A 180 -21.99 -13.70 30.09
C ASN A 180 -20.82 -14.33 29.28
N PHE A 181 -19.61 -14.22 29.79
CA PHE A 181 -18.42 -14.84 29.20
C PHE A 181 -18.54 -16.37 29.28
N LYS A 182 -18.84 -16.93 30.47
CA LYS A 182 -19.00 -18.37 30.67
C LYS A 182 -20.06 -18.98 29.78
N SER A 183 -21.18 -18.29 29.55
CA SER A 183 -22.29 -18.79 28.72
C SER A 183 -21.91 -19.01 27.26
N LYS A 184 -20.79 -18.43 26.79
CA LYS A 184 -20.32 -18.50 25.41
C LYS A 184 -19.19 -19.52 25.18
N LEU A 185 -18.71 -20.15 26.28
CA LEU A 185 -17.64 -21.14 26.21
C LEU A 185 -18.17 -22.47 25.64
N GLU A 186 -17.51 -22.99 24.62
CA GLU A 186 -17.87 -24.26 23.96
C GLU A 186 -16.73 -25.29 24.05
N ALA A 187 -15.49 -24.86 24.30
CA ALA A 187 -14.35 -25.72 24.44
C ALA A 187 -14.44 -26.56 25.72
N LYS A 188 -14.50 -27.90 25.57
CA LYS A 188 -14.60 -28.86 26.68
C LYS A 188 -13.25 -29.15 27.35
N ASN A 189 -12.15 -28.79 26.74
CA ASN A 189 -10.79 -29.03 27.23
C ASN A 189 -9.82 -27.98 26.69
N ASN A 190 -8.59 -27.99 27.17
CA ASN A 190 -7.54 -27.03 26.83
C ASN A 190 -6.61 -27.52 25.70
N LYS A 191 -7.05 -28.45 24.88
CA LYS A 191 -6.22 -29.15 23.86
C LYS A 191 -5.43 -28.20 22.95
N PHE A 192 -5.97 -27.06 22.62
CA PHE A 192 -5.30 -26.14 21.68
C PHE A 192 -4.29 -25.22 22.37
N ILE A 193 -4.49 -24.88 23.65
CA ILE A 193 -3.62 -23.90 24.32
C ILE A 193 -2.26 -24.46 24.69
N ASP A 194 -2.15 -25.76 24.97
CA ASP A 194 -0.89 -26.40 25.36
C ASP A 194 0.20 -26.28 24.28
N ALA A 195 -0.21 -26.25 23.01
CA ALA A 195 0.70 -26.11 21.87
C ALA A 195 0.99 -24.65 21.47
N ILE A 196 0.21 -23.70 21.99
CA ILE A 196 0.21 -22.29 21.53
C ILE A 196 0.68 -21.34 22.62
N CYS A 197 0.17 -21.50 23.84
CA CYS A 197 0.47 -20.62 24.94
C CYS A 197 1.86 -20.90 25.52
N ILE A 198 2.55 -19.84 25.86
CA ILE A 198 3.87 -19.87 26.48
C ILE A 198 3.87 -19.09 27.81
N ASP A 199 4.96 -19.19 28.55
CA ASP A 199 5.14 -18.42 29.77
C ASP A 199 5.07 -16.92 29.48
N GLY A 200 4.36 -16.21 30.36
CA GLY A 200 4.10 -14.79 30.19
C GLY A 200 2.83 -14.44 29.42
N ASP A 201 2.09 -15.44 28.87
CA ASP A 201 0.75 -15.19 28.35
C ASP A 201 -0.26 -15.06 29.50
N PRO A 202 -1.08 -13.99 29.55
CA PRO A 202 -2.10 -13.80 30.58
C PRO A 202 -3.12 -14.94 30.61
N SER A 203 -3.51 -15.39 31.82
CA SER A 203 -4.38 -16.55 32.01
C SER A 203 -5.76 -16.36 31.39
N GLU A 204 -6.33 -15.17 31.50
CA GLU A 204 -7.66 -14.82 30.98
C GLU A 204 -7.71 -14.85 29.45
N ILE A 205 -6.61 -14.51 28.77
CA ILE A 205 -6.59 -14.56 27.31
C ILE A 205 -6.48 -15.99 26.78
N LYS A 206 -5.89 -16.91 27.57
CA LYS A 206 -5.75 -18.33 27.20
C LYS A 206 -7.12 -18.96 26.92
N ILE A 207 -8.14 -18.62 27.70
CA ILE A 207 -9.51 -19.11 27.48
C ILE A 207 -10.06 -18.64 26.14
N ALA A 208 -9.94 -17.34 25.84
CA ALA A 208 -10.40 -16.79 24.57
C ALA A 208 -9.62 -17.35 23.36
N ILE A 209 -8.33 -17.62 23.52
CA ILE A 209 -7.47 -18.27 22.51
C ILE A 209 -7.90 -19.72 22.28
N ASN A 210 -8.28 -20.45 23.31
CA ASN A 210 -8.78 -21.82 23.19
C ASN A 210 -10.11 -21.86 22.40
N GLU A 211 -11.03 -20.96 22.70
CA GLU A 211 -12.28 -20.81 21.95
C GLU A 211 -12.04 -20.39 20.49
N LEU A 212 -11.17 -19.40 20.26
CA LEU A 212 -10.77 -19.02 18.92
C LEU A 212 -10.26 -20.21 18.12
N SER A 213 -9.36 -20.99 18.71
CA SER A 213 -8.77 -22.20 18.13
C SER A 213 -9.81 -23.25 17.79
N LEU A 214 -10.73 -23.54 18.72
CA LEU A 214 -11.84 -24.47 18.52
C LEU A 214 -12.70 -24.07 17.32
N HIS A 215 -13.09 -22.80 17.23
CA HIS A 215 -13.97 -22.34 16.16
C HIS A 215 -13.30 -22.27 14.80
N ILE A 216 -12.01 -21.97 14.74
CA ILE A 216 -11.22 -22.09 13.48
C ILE A 216 -11.12 -23.56 13.07
N TYR A 217 -10.82 -24.47 14.02
CA TYR A 217 -10.74 -25.90 13.77
C TYR A 217 -12.05 -26.47 13.22
N ASN A 218 -13.17 -26.07 13.82
CA ASN A 218 -14.54 -26.47 13.41
C ASN A 218 -15.07 -25.69 12.19
N SER A 219 -14.25 -24.88 11.53
CA SER A 219 -14.65 -24.07 10.36
C SER A 219 -15.83 -23.10 10.62
N ASN A 220 -15.98 -22.62 11.87
CA ASN A 220 -17.00 -21.67 12.24
C ASN A 220 -16.44 -20.23 12.24
N ILE A 221 -16.44 -19.62 11.04
CA ILE A 221 -15.88 -18.27 10.87
C ILE A 221 -16.55 -17.22 11.74
N ASN A 222 -17.86 -17.26 11.93
CA ASN A 222 -18.59 -16.23 12.69
C ASN A 222 -18.17 -16.22 14.18
N LYS A 223 -18.05 -17.40 14.80
CA LYS A 223 -17.57 -17.54 16.17
C LYS A 223 -16.08 -17.26 16.29
N ALA A 224 -15.27 -17.65 15.30
CA ALA A 224 -13.86 -17.29 15.23
C ALA A 224 -13.66 -15.76 15.19
N LEU A 225 -14.44 -15.03 14.37
CA LEU A 225 -14.38 -13.57 14.32
C LEU A 225 -14.89 -12.92 15.61
N TYR A 226 -15.86 -13.54 16.28
CA TYR A 226 -16.32 -13.07 17.61
C TYR A 226 -15.17 -13.13 18.62
N TRP A 227 -14.50 -14.27 18.75
CA TRP A 227 -13.39 -14.43 19.69
C TRP A 227 -12.17 -13.60 19.32
N LEU A 228 -11.86 -13.45 18.03
CA LEU A 228 -10.84 -12.52 17.57
C LEU A 228 -11.17 -11.08 18.01
N SER A 229 -12.40 -10.64 17.83
CA SER A 229 -12.84 -9.31 18.24
C SER A 229 -12.79 -9.12 19.75
N TRP A 230 -13.21 -10.16 20.50
CA TRP A 230 -13.17 -10.19 21.98
C TRP A 230 -11.72 -10.01 22.48
N ILE A 231 -10.76 -10.74 21.92
CA ILE A 231 -9.33 -10.65 22.28
C ILE A 231 -8.80 -9.23 22.05
N VAL A 232 -9.07 -8.65 20.89
CA VAL A 232 -8.61 -7.30 20.54
C VAL A 232 -9.23 -6.23 21.46
N GLU A 233 -10.51 -6.34 21.78
CA GLU A 233 -11.17 -5.36 22.66
C GLU A 233 -10.75 -5.56 24.13
N TRP A 234 -10.54 -6.80 24.58
CA TRP A 234 -10.00 -7.10 25.90
C TRP A 234 -8.62 -6.48 26.12
N GLU A 235 -7.70 -6.67 25.18
CA GLU A 235 -6.39 -6.03 25.21
C GLU A 235 -6.50 -4.51 25.32
N LYS A 236 -7.37 -3.90 24.52
CA LYS A 236 -7.57 -2.45 24.51
C LYS A 236 -8.12 -1.92 25.84
N ILE A 237 -9.08 -2.62 26.46
CA ILE A 237 -9.64 -2.26 27.77
C ILE A 237 -8.56 -2.36 28.84
N ASN A 238 -7.82 -3.46 28.89
CA ASN A 238 -6.79 -3.68 29.91
C ASN A 238 -5.59 -2.75 29.71
N SER A 239 -5.20 -2.46 28.48
CA SER A 239 -4.15 -1.47 28.20
C SER A 239 -4.52 -0.07 28.67
N LYS A 240 -5.81 0.31 28.60
CA LYS A 240 -6.29 1.58 29.16
C LYS A 240 -6.32 1.61 30.69
N LYS A 241 -6.67 0.49 31.30
CA LYS A 241 -6.88 0.40 32.76
C LYS A 241 -5.56 0.21 33.54
N TYR A 242 -4.68 -0.62 33.02
CA TYR A 242 -3.48 -1.08 33.71
C TYR A 242 -2.17 -0.69 33.02
N GLY A 243 -2.23 0.09 31.96
CA GLY A 243 -1.09 0.37 31.09
C GLY A 243 -0.95 -0.69 29.99
N LYS A 244 0.29 -0.97 29.60
CA LYS A 244 0.59 -1.88 28.49
C LYS A 244 0.17 -3.31 28.80
N TYR A 245 -0.68 -3.90 27.96
CA TYR A 245 -1.05 -5.32 28.02
C TYR A 245 -0.09 -6.13 27.15
N GLU A 246 0.64 -7.07 27.74
CA GLU A 246 1.68 -7.84 27.08
C GLU A 246 1.45 -9.33 27.18
N CYS A 247 1.77 -10.06 26.11
CA CYS A 247 1.83 -11.52 26.07
C CYS A 247 3.29 -12.01 26.18
N GLY A 248 3.48 -13.32 26.24
CA GLY A 248 4.80 -13.95 26.16
C GLY A 248 5.55 -13.53 24.89
N ILE A 249 6.87 -13.51 24.96
CA ILE A 249 7.74 -13.06 23.86
C ILE A 249 7.65 -14.04 22.70
N ARG A 250 7.26 -13.53 21.54
CA ARG A 250 7.28 -14.25 20.26
C ARG A 250 8.14 -13.50 19.26
N THR A 251 9.33 -14.04 19.02
CA THR A 251 10.28 -13.45 18.06
C THR A 251 9.76 -13.61 16.65
N ASN A 252 9.79 -12.50 15.88
CA ASN A 252 9.38 -12.48 14.49
C ASN A 252 10.44 -11.75 13.66
N GLU A 253 11.00 -12.43 12.68
CA GLU A 253 11.99 -11.83 11.79
C GLU A 253 11.38 -10.63 11.05
N GLY A 254 12.10 -9.52 10.99
CA GLY A 254 11.65 -8.29 10.34
C GLY A 254 10.72 -7.41 11.19
N VAL A 255 10.44 -7.77 12.45
CA VAL A 255 9.71 -6.97 13.43
C VAL A 255 10.67 -6.43 14.49
N ASP A 256 10.48 -5.19 14.90
CA ASP A 256 11.26 -4.58 16.00
C ASP A 256 10.97 -5.32 17.32
N GLY A 257 12.00 -5.73 18.06
CA GLY A 257 11.93 -6.52 19.29
C GLY A 257 11.02 -5.93 20.38
N LYS A 258 10.87 -4.60 20.40
CA LYS A 258 9.94 -3.92 21.33
C LYS A 258 8.45 -4.31 21.12
N TYR A 259 8.12 -4.94 19.99
CA TYR A 259 6.76 -5.36 19.64
C TYR A 259 6.54 -6.88 19.77
N PHE A 260 7.54 -7.68 20.19
CA PHE A 260 7.42 -9.14 20.30
C PHE A 260 6.40 -9.62 21.32
N LYS A 261 5.95 -8.75 22.20
CA LYS A 261 4.93 -9.06 23.22
C LYS A 261 3.50 -8.65 22.83
N ASP A 262 3.29 -8.18 21.59
CA ASP A 262 1.95 -7.82 21.11
C ASP A 262 1.07 -9.07 21.00
N VAL A 263 -0.19 -8.97 21.45
CA VAL A 263 -1.17 -10.06 21.44
C VAL A 263 -1.40 -10.65 20.04
N VAL A 264 -1.14 -9.88 19.02
CA VAL A 264 -1.34 -10.33 17.63
C VAL A 264 -0.47 -11.52 17.27
N TRP A 265 0.70 -11.67 17.88
CA TRP A 265 1.57 -12.83 17.64
C TRP A 265 1.00 -14.11 18.21
N LEU A 266 0.25 -14.03 19.31
CA LEU A 266 -0.49 -15.14 19.84
C LEU A 266 -1.63 -15.55 18.87
N ILE A 267 -2.32 -14.58 18.28
CA ILE A 267 -3.36 -14.84 17.25
C ILE A 267 -2.74 -15.53 16.02
N TRP A 268 -1.58 -15.07 15.54
CA TRP A 268 -0.88 -15.73 14.42
C TRP A 268 -0.39 -17.14 14.80
N ALA A 269 0.04 -17.35 16.04
CA ALA A 269 0.39 -18.69 16.53
C ALA A 269 -0.81 -19.66 16.48
N VAL A 270 -2.01 -19.20 16.83
CA VAL A 270 -3.27 -19.95 16.63
C VAL A 270 -3.47 -20.33 15.17
N ILE A 271 -3.39 -19.35 14.27
CA ILE A 271 -3.63 -19.56 12.84
C ILE A 271 -2.67 -20.60 12.28
N HIS A 272 -1.36 -20.48 12.57
CA HIS A 272 -0.36 -21.43 12.12
C HIS A 272 -0.55 -22.82 12.71
N ASN A 273 -0.85 -22.93 14.01
CA ASN A 273 -1.06 -24.22 14.67
C ASN A 273 -2.29 -24.95 14.12
N ILE A 274 -3.43 -24.25 13.97
CA ILE A 274 -4.64 -24.90 13.43
C ILE A 274 -4.46 -25.25 11.95
N CYS A 275 -3.81 -24.42 11.17
CA CYS A 275 -3.45 -24.73 9.79
C CYS A 275 -2.61 -26.02 9.73
N LYS A 276 -1.60 -26.15 10.58
CA LYS A 276 -0.79 -27.36 10.70
C LYS A 276 -1.63 -28.57 11.08
N ILE A 277 -2.48 -28.48 12.10
CA ILE A 277 -3.33 -29.60 12.55
C ILE A 277 -4.28 -30.07 11.44
N LYS A 278 -4.94 -29.13 10.74
CA LYS A 278 -5.93 -29.48 9.70
C LYS A 278 -5.30 -30.05 8.43
N TYR A 279 -4.11 -29.60 8.05
CA TYR A 279 -3.55 -29.86 6.72
C TYR A 279 -2.24 -30.64 6.70
N SER A 280 -1.60 -30.95 7.88
CA SER A 280 -0.35 -31.75 7.93
C SER A 280 -0.51 -33.20 7.46
N HIS A 281 -1.72 -33.76 7.48
CA HIS A 281 -2.00 -35.12 7.04
C HIS A 281 -2.43 -35.25 5.57
N SER A 282 -2.51 -34.12 4.83
CA SER A 282 -2.91 -34.10 3.42
C SER A 282 -1.76 -34.47 2.45
N SER A 283 -0.75 -35.20 2.92
CA SER A 283 0.41 -35.66 2.12
C SER A 283 0.04 -36.72 1.07
N GLY A 284 -1.22 -37.13 0.96
CA GLY A 284 -1.74 -38.09 -0.01
C GLY A 284 -2.58 -37.39 -1.08
N SER A 285 -2.07 -37.31 -2.27
CA SER A 285 -2.76 -37.13 -3.58
C SER A 285 -3.65 -35.90 -3.82
N GLY A 286 -3.57 -34.82 -3.02
CA GLY A 286 -4.29 -33.57 -3.31
C GLY A 286 -3.47 -32.36 -2.89
N SER A 287 -3.07 -31.50 -3.83
CA SER A 287 -2.20 -30.35 -3.64
C SER A 287 -2.73 -29.26 -2.69
N GLY A 288 -4.01 -29.31 -2.29
CA GLY A 288 -4.70 -28.23 -1.62
C GLY A 288 -4.17 -27.83 -0.22
N GLY A 289 -3.69 -28.79 0.59
CA GLY A 289 -3.21 -28.47 1.96
C GLY A 289 -1.89 -27.68 1.96
N ASN A 290 -1.00 -27.99 1.04
CA ASN A 290 0.23 -27.22 0.85
C ASN A 290 -0.04 -25.82 0.34
N ASP A 291 -0.99 -25.66 -0.59
CA ASP A 291 -1.38 -24.36 -1.15
C ASP A 291 -1.94 -23.44 -0.07
N ILE A 292 -2.80 -23.93 0.84
CA ILE A 292 -3.32 -23.14 1.98
C ILE A 292 -2.17 -22.64 2.85
N SER A 293 -1.24 -23.51 3.22
CA SER A 293 -0.11 -23.15 4.07
C SER A 293 0.77 -22.07 3.43
N ILE A 294 1.01 -22.16 2.12
CA ILE A 294 1.74 -21.15 1.34
C ILE A 294 1.01 -19.80 1.37
N GLN A 295 -0.31 -19.77 1.14
CA GLN A 295 -1.07 -18.53 1.12
C GLN A 295 -1.10 -17.86 2.50
N ILE A 296 -1.29 -18.64 3.58
CA ILE A 296 -1.25 -18.13 4.95
C ILE A 296 0.14 -17.59 5.30
N ALA A 297 1.21 -18.29 4.92
CA ALA A 297 2.58 -17.81 5.12
C ALA A 297 2.83 -16.48 4.39
N ASN A 298 2.31 -16.30 3.18
CA ASN A 298 2.44 -15.05 2.44
C ASN A 298 1.59 -13.91 3.06
N LEU A 299 0.40 -14.19 3.57
CA LEU A 299 -0.38 -13.23 4.35
C LEU A 299 0.35 -12.80 5.62
N TYR A 300 0.98 -13.74 6.32
CA TYR A 300 1.79 -13.43 7.49
C TYR A 300 2.98 -12.51 7.14
N LYS A 301 3.70 -12.82 6.06
CA LYS A 301 4.82 -11.98 5.58
C LYS A 301 4.36 -10.57 5.20
N LEU A 302 3.20 -10.42 4.54
CA LEU A 302 2.58 -9.12 4.29
C LEU A 302 2.17 -8.41 5.58
N TYR A 303 1.73 -9.16 6.58
CA TYR A 303 1.34 -8.61 7.89
C TYR A 303 2.52 -8.04 8.66
N ILE A 304 3.64 -8.78 8.77
CA ILE A 304 4.82 -8.36 9.53
C ILE A 304 5.58 -7.20 8.86
N ASN A 305 5.46 -7.05 7.54
CA ASN A 305 6.18 -6.03 6.79
C ASN A 305 5.89 -4.62 7.34
N LYS A 306 6.92 -3.91 7.84
CA LYS A 306 6.80 -2.58 8.46
C LYS A 306 5.71 -2.54 9.55
N PHE A 307 5.64 -3.61 10.37
CA PHE A 307 4.67 -3.71 11.46
C PHE A 307 4.95 -2.70 12.57
N THR A 308 3.88 -2.05 13.02
CA THR A 308 3.84 -1.28 14.27
C THR A 308 2.45 -1.43 14.90
N PRO A 309 2.26 -1.28 16.21
CA PRO A 309 0.93 -1.29 16.82
C PRO A 309 -0.05 -0.29 16.17
N ALA A 310 0.43 0.87 15.73
CA ALA A 310 -0.38 1.85 15.01
C ALA A 310 -0.89 1.37 13.64
N THR A 311 -0.17 0.44 12.99
CA THR A 311 -0.59 -0.14 11.71
C THR A 311 -1.53 -1.34 11.87
N ARG A 312 -1.62 -1.93 13.06
CA ARG A 312 -2.41 -3.14 13.36
C ARG A 312 -3.88 -3.04 12.93
N PRO A 313 -4.62 -1.93 13.21
CA PRO A 313 -6.02 -1.82 12.78
C PRO A 313 -6.20 -1.85 11.26
N LYS A 314 -5.23 -1.33 10.50
CA LYS A 314 -5.25 -1.36 9.03
C LYS A 314 -4.91 -2.75 8.48
N LYS A 315 -4.14 -3.53 9.24
CA LYS A 315 -3.66 -4.87 8.86
C LYS A 315 -4.54 -6.02 9.37
N GLN A 316 -5.56 -5.74 10.19
CA GLN A 316 -6.48 -6.78 10.70
C GLN A 316 -7.13 -7.62 9.59
N TYR A 317 -7.30 -7.05 8.39
CA TYR A 317 -7.90 -7.77 7.27
C TYR A 317 -7.06 -8.95 6.78
N TYR A 318 -5.73 -8.95 6.99
CA TYR A 318 -4.89 -10.12 6.67
C TYR A 318 -5.18 -11.29 7.62
N ILE A 319 -5.45 -11.00 8.91
CA ILE A 319 -5.84 -12.01 9.90
C ILE A 319 -7.19 -12.61 9.50
N ILE A 320 -8.19 -11.77 9.21
CA ILE A 320 -9.52 -12.24 8.79
C ILE A 320 -9.39 -13.08 7.50
N TRP A 321 -8.57 -12.64 6.57
CA TRP A 321 -8.32 -13.35 5.32
C TRP A 321 -7.66 -14.72 5.56
N ALA A 322 -6.69 -14.81 6.48
CA ALA A 322 -6.07 -16.07 6.87
C ALA A 322 -7.09 -17.02 7.55
N LEU A 323 -8.00 -16.49 8.39
CA LEU A 323 -9.09 -17.28 8.97
C LEU A 323 -10.01 -17.85 7.90
N LEU A 324 -10.37 -17.06 6.89
CA LEU A 324 -11.20 -17.50 5.76
C LEU A 324 -10.54 -18.65 4.98
N TYR A 325 -9.21 -18.63 4.81
CA TYR A 325 -8.49 -19.75 4.18
C TYR A 325 -8.63 -21.06 4.92
N ILE A 326 -8.72 -21.03 6.25
CA ILE A 326 -8.82 -22.26 7.08
C ILE A 326 -10.28 -22.72 7.23
N THR A 327 -11.23 -21.80 7.15
CA THR A 327 -12.64 -22.06 7.50
C THR A 327 -13.55 -22.27 6.30
N GLU A 328 -13.16 -21.83 5.11
CA GLU A 328 -13.95 -22.00 3.89
C GLU A 328 -13.33 -23.02 2.92
N ALA A 329 -14.17 -23.70 2.19
CA ALA A 329 -13.73 -24.59 1.09
C ALA A 329 -13.32 -23.72 -0.12
N LEU A 330 -12.11 -23.91 -0.62
CA LEU A 330 -11.52 -23.09 -1.68
C LEU A 330 -11.10 -23.95 -2.85
N ASP A 331 -11.30 -23.45 -4.06
CA ASP A 331 -10.84 -24.06 -5.30
C ASP A 331 -9.47 -23.51 -5.72
N TYR A 332 -8.43 -24.27 -5.47
CA TYR A 332 -7.05 -23.93 -5.83
C TYR A 332 -6.72 -24.17 -7.32
N ALA A 333 -7.61 -24.85 -8.08
CA ALA A 333 -7.43 -25.03 -9.52
C ALA A 333 -7.66 -23.71 -10.28
N THR A 334 -8.45 -22.78 -9.73
CA THR A 334 -8.69 -21.46 -10.33
C THR A 334 -7.38 -20.71 -10.54
N PRO A 335 -7.07 -20.23 -11.76
CA PRO A 335 -5.87 -19.46 -12.03
C PRO A 335 -5.93 -18.06 -11.38
N LEU A 336 -4.78 -17.41 -11.22
CA LEU A 336 -4.72 -16.03 -10.73
C LEU A 336 -5.50 -15.06 -11.63
N VAL A 337 -5.45 -15.28 -12.94
CA VAL A 337 -6.20 -14.56 -13.99
C VAL A 337 -6.66 -15.57 -15.03
N ASP A 338 -7.92 -15.54 -15.39
CA ASP A 338 -8.53 -16.48 -16.36
C ASP A 338 -7.93 -16.35 -17.76
N ASN A 339 -7.60 -15.11 -18.16
CA ASN A 339 -7.02 -14.84 -19.46
C ASN A 339 -5.69 -14.08 -19.36
N PRO A 340 -4.54 -14.76 -19.46
CA PRO A 340 -3.21 -14.13 -19.41
C PRO A 340 -2.96 -13.10 -20.55
N ILE A 341 -3.65 -13.22 -21.68
CA ILE A 341 -3.50 -12.29 -22.81
C ILE A 341 -3.96 -10.88 -22.41
N ILE A 342 -5.04 -10.79 -21.64
CA ILE A 342 -5.53 -9.50 -21.13
C ILE A 342 -4.48 -8.83 -20.25
N LEU A 343 -3.76 -9.59 -19.44
CA LEU A 343 -2.69 -9.06 -18.60
C LEU A 343 -1.57 -8.45 -19.44
N PHE A 344 -1.16 -9.14 -20.52
CA PHE A 344 -0.15 -8.62 -21.44
C PHE A 344 -0.62 -7.36 -22.19
N GLN A 345 -1.86 -7.38 -22.71
CA GLN A 345 -2.45 -6.20 -23.36
C GLN A 345 -2.56 -5.00 -22.42
N SER A 346 -2.84 -5.25 -21.14
CA SER A 346 -2.93 -4.22 -20.11
C SER A 346 -1.61 -3.49 -19.91
N ILE A 347 -0.50 -4.20 -19.94
CA ILE A 347 0.84 -3.62 -19.82
C ILE A 347 1.12 -2.65 -20.97
N LEU A 348 0.79 -3.08 -22.21
CA LEU A 348 0.93 -2.23 -23.40
C LEU A 348 0.03 -0.99 -23.35
N SER A 349 -1.20 -1.14 -22.83
CA SER A 349 -2.16 -0.05 -22.67
C SER A 349 -1.71 0.96 -21.62
N PHE A 350 -0.99 0.54 -20.60
CA PHE A 350 -0.52 1.40 -19.53
C PHE A 350 0.46 2.48 -20.05
N ASP A 351 1.41 2.11 -20.89
CA ASP A 351 2.36 3.06 -21.49
C ASP A 351 1.66 4.01 -22.49
N LYS A 352 0.64 3.54 -23.22
CA LYS A 352 -0.18 4.40 -24.07
C LYS A 352 -0.92 5.46 -23.26
N LEU A 353 -1.50 5.08 -22.11
CA LEU A 353 -2.16 6.03 -21.20
C LEU A 353 -1.17 7.05 -20.63
N ILE A 354 0.05 6.64 -20.30
CA ILE A 354 1.10 7.58 -19.86
C ILE A 354 1.41 8.60 -20.97
N ALA A 355 1.55 8.13 -22.23
CA ALA A 355 1.78 9.02 -23.36
C ALA A 355 0.64 10.04 -23.54
N GLN A 356 -0.62 9.64 -23.34
CA GLN A 356 -1.77 10.57 -23.35
C GLN A 356 -1.69 11.61 -22.21
N LEU A 357 -1.24 11.19 -21.03
CA LEU A 357 -1.12 12.09 -19.87
C LEU A 357 0.02 13.09 -19.99
N LYS A 358 0.97 12.92 -20.93
CA LYS A 358 2.03 13.91 -21.18
C LYS A 358 1.47 15.30 -21.52
N SER A 359 0.30 15.40 -22.12
CA SER A 359 -0.36 16.68 -22.37
C SER A 359 -0.66 17.48 -21.10
N GLN A 360 -0.61 16.85 -19.92
CA GLN A 360 -0.82 17.46 -18.60
C GLN A 360 0.50 17.87 -17.91
N GLU A 361 1.65 17.67 -18.57
CA GLU A 361 2.95 18.14 -18.09
C GLU A 361 3.00 19.66 -18.03
N VAL A 362 3.69 20.16 -17.02
CA VAL A 362 3.97 21.58 -16.87
C VAL A 362 5.47 21.78 -17.09
N HIS A 363 5.79 22.60 -18.07
CA HIS A 363 7.16 23.00 -18.36
C HIS A 363 7.35 24.45 -17.95
N HIS A 364 8.14 24.70 -16.91
CA HIS A 364 8.57 26.05 -16.62
C HIS A 364 9.61 26.44 -17.67
N LEU A 365 9.24 27.38 -18.53
CA LEU A 365 10.19 28.02 -19.43
C LEU A 365 11.29 28.67 -18.57
N THR A 366 12.41 28.01 -18.39
CA THR A 366 13.60 28.64 -17.86
C THR A 366 14.09 29.63 -18.89
N ASN A 367 14.36 30.87 -18.51
CA ASN A 367 14.88 31.94 -19.37
C ASN A 367 16.14 31.51 -20.16
N THR A 368 16.82 30.45 -19.75
CA THR A 368 17.95 29.84 -20.46
C THR A 368 17.54 29.17 -21.78
N HIS A 369 16.34 28.60 -21.90
CA HIS A 369 15.88 28.00 -23.17
C HIS A 369 15.53 29.09 -24.21
N LEU A 370 14.96 30.20 -23.77
CA LEU A 370 14.69 31.35 -24.67
C LEU A 370 16.00 31.99 -25.16
N LEU A 371 17.01 32.08 -24.29
CA LEU A 371 18.34 32.59 -24.66
C LEU A 371 19.03 31.64 -25.64
N ASN A 372 18.96 30.32 -25.46
CA ASN A 372 19.59 29.35 -26.34
C ASN A 372 18.91 29.29 -27.73
N VAL A 373 17.56 29.34 -27.76
CA VAL A 373 16.80 29.38 -29.03
C VAL A 373 17.08 30.67 -29.80
N VAL A 374 17.28 31.80 -29.13
CA VAL A 374 17.62 33.09 -29.76
C VAL A 374 19.08 33.08 -30.23
N VAL A 375 19.98 32.41 -29.52
CA VAL A 375 21.40 32.32 -29.91
C VAL A 375 21.64 31.30 -31.04
N GLU A 376 20.90 30.16 -31.02
CA GLU A 376 21.05 29.13 -32.05
C GLU A 376 20.43 29.49 -33.42
N ASN A 377 19.39 30.36 -33.45
CA ASN A 377 18.66 30.62 -34.67
C ASN A 377 19.05 31.93 -35.39
N ASN A 378 20.04 32.69 -34.91
CA ASN A 378 20.55 33.91 -35.59
C ASN A 378 19.46 34.80 -36.22
N TYR A 379 18.24 34.83 -35.63
CA TYR A 379 17.16 35.69 -36.10
C TYR A 379 17.38 37.14 -35.62
N MET A 380 17.82 38.00 -36.51
CA MET A 380 17.67 39.45 -36.35
C MET A 380 16.18 39.75 -36.34
N LEU A 381 15.59 39.96 -35.17
CA LEU A 381 14.22 40.47 -35.02
C LEU A 381 14.22 41.97 -35.41
N PRO A 382 13.21 42.47 -36.14
CA PRO A 382 13.10 43.91 -36.48
C PRO A 382 13.00 44.76 -35.22
N GLU A 383 13.70 45.89 -35.22
CA GLU A 383 13.83 46.86 -34.12
C GLU A 383 12.50 47.48 -33.69
N GLY A 384 11.59 46.83 -33.21
CA GLY A 384 10.30 47.36 -32.70
C GLY A 384 9.52 46.35 -31.82
N HIS A 385 9.76 45.06 -32.04
CA HIS A 385 8.98 44.02 -31.33
C HIS A 385 9.57 43.64 -29.98
N VAL A 386 10.87 43.81 -29.76
CA VAL A 386 11.56 43.45 -28.51
C VAL A 386 11.14 44.31 -27.33
N SER A 387 10.74 45.53 -27.56
CA SER A 387 10.36 46.46 -26.48
C SER A 387 9.02 46.13 -25.82
N LEU A 388 8.06 45.55 -26.56
CA LEU A 388 6.70 45.28 -26.03
C LEU A 388 6.63 44.01 -25.18
N GLU A 389 7.33 42.98 -25.57
CA GLU A 389 7.41 41.74 -24.80
C GLU A 389 8.35 41.84 -23.59
N ALA A 390 9.47 42.52 -23.73
CA ALA A 390 10.36 42.87 -22.63
C ALA A 390 9.64 43.71 -21.57
N ASN A 391 8.85 44.71 -21.98
CA ASN A 391 8.04 45.49 -21.06
C ASN A 391 6.91 44.70 -20.38
N LYS A 392 6.26 43.77 -21.08
CA LYS A 392 5.30 42.86 -20.48
C LYS A 392 5.94 41.92 -19.44
N LEU A 393 7.11 41.38 -19.73
CA LEU A 393 7.88 40.53 -18.80
C LEU A 393 8.37 41.33 -17.58
N LEU A 394 8.79 42.56 -17.77
CA LEU A 394 9.17 43.48 -16.67
C LEU A 394 7.98 43.78 -15.75
N GLN A 395 6.79 44.05 -16.33
CA GLN A 395 5.57 44.28 -15.58
C GLN A 395 5.11 43.02 -14.80
N ILE A 396 5.29 41.81 -15.37
CA ILE A 396 4.97 40.56 -14.68
C ILE A 396 5.95 40.34 -13.51
N LYS A 397 7.24 40.57 -13.70
CA LYS A 397 8.23 40.48 -12.61
C LYS A 397 7.99 41.50 -11.50
N GLN A 398 7.64 42.72 -11.83
CA GLN A 398 7.31 43.74 -10.84
C GLN A 398 6.04 43.39 -10.06
N LYS A 399 5.00 42.84 -10.72
CA LYS A 399 3.81 42.32 -10.04
C LYS A 399 4.12 41.15 -9.11
N GLU A 400 4.95 40.18 -9.53
CA GLU A 400 5.33 39.05 -8.69
C GLU A 400 6.17 39.50 -7.48
N GLN A 401 7.08 40.43 -7.66
CA GLN A 401 7.86 41.01 -6.57
C GLN A 401 7.00 41.76 -5.58
N TYR A 402 6.08 42.61 -6.07
CA TYR A 402 5.10 43.32 -5.25
C TYR A 402 4.21 42.36 -4.45
N THR A 403 3.75 41.27 -5.06
CA THR A 403 2.95 40.21 -4.40
C THR A 403 3.75 39.50 -3.31
N LYS A 404 5.03 39.18 -3.57
CA LYS A 404 5.91 38.54 -2.57
C LYS A 404 6.17 39.46 -1.38
N GLU A 405 6.35 40.78 -1.62
CA GLU A 405 6.54 41.79 -0.56
C GLU A 405 5.26 41.97 0.28
N GLN A 406 4.08 41.97 -0.34
CA GLN A 406 2.80 42.03 0.38
C GLN A 406 2.59 40.79 1.25
N ILE A 407 2.88 39.60 0.76
CA ILE A 407 2.79 38.33 1.53
C ILE A 407 3.78 38.35 2.71
N ALA A 408 5.00 38.89 2.50
CA ALA A 408 5.99 38.99 3.55
C ALA A 408 5.57 40.01 4.64
N LYS A 409 5.01 41.15 4.25
CA LYS A 409 4.43 42.15 5.18
C LYS A 409 3.27 41.58 5.99
N GLN A 410 2.36 40.82 5.33
CA GLN A 410 1.21 40.19 6.01
C GLN A 410 1.66 39.15 7.01
N LYS A 411 2.69 38.36 6.68
CA LYS A 411 3.28 37.38 7.61
C LYS A 411 3.92 38.06 8.83
N LYS A 412 4.59 39.18 8.62
CA LYS A 412 5.22 39.94 9.73
C LYS A 412 4.16 40.52 10.68
N ILE A 413 3.07 41.07 10.15
CA ILE A 413 1.93 41.56 10.94
C ILE A 413 1.28 40.44 11.74
N ASN A 414 1.10 39.25 11.14
CA ASN A 414 0.53 38.11 11.83
C ASN A 414 1.43 37.60 12.96
N ILE A 415 2.75 37.61 12.79
CA ILE A 415 3.70 37.21 13.86
C ILE A 415 3.63 38.24 15.00
N GLU A 416 3.69 39.54 14.72
CA GLU A 416 3.60 40.58 15.73
C GLU A 416 2.27 40.61 16.49
N SER A 417 1.16 40.20 15.83
CA SER A 417 -0.14 40.04 16.50
C SER A 417 -0.22 38.84 17.39
N MET A 418 0.43 37.69 17.00
CA MET A 418 0.54 36.49 17.81
C MET A 418 1.41 36.71 19.04
N ASP A 419 2.51 37.46 18.93
CA ASP A 419 3.37 37.79 20.06
C ASP A 419 2.64 38.67 21.08
N LYS A 420 1.89 39.68 20.64
CA LYS A 420 1.02 40.51 21.51
C LYS A 420 -0.06 39.66 22.21
N LEU A 421 -0.67 38.68 21.53
CA LEU A 421 -1.65 37.78 22.12
C LEU A 421 -1.03 36.92 23.22
N ASN A 422 0.19 36.43 22.99
CA ASN A 422 0.93 35.65 23.96
C ASN A 422 1.34 36.50 25.21
N GLU A 423 1.69 37.75 25.03
CA GLU A 423 1.95 38.66 26.15
C GLU A 423 0.69 38.95 26.97
N ILE A 424 -0.47 39.15 26.35
CA ILE A 424 -1.74 39.35 27.03
C ILE A 424 -2.11 38.09 27.84
N HIS A 425 -1.97 36.88 27.27
CA HIS A 425 -2.18 35.63 28.01
C HIS A 425 -1.22 35.40 29.16
N LYS A 426 0.01 35.94 29.08
CA LYS A 426 0.99 35.88 30.16
C LYS A 426 0.64 36.84 31.31
N LEU A 427 0.14 38.02 30.98
CA LEU A 427 -0.37 39.00 31.96
C LEU A 427 -1.63 38.50 32.66
N ASP A 428 -2.59 37.90 31.94
CA ASP A 428 -3.78 37.28 32.52
C ASP A 428 -3.44 36.17 33.51
N ARG A 429 -2.46 35.32 33.21
CA ARG A 429 -2.02 34.29 34.16
C ARG A 429 -1.33 34.87 35.43
N MET A 430 -0.71 36.04 35.33
CA MET A 430 -0.09 36.72 36.49
C MET A 430 -1.12 37.46 37.37
N MET A 431 -2.29 37.79 36.81
CA MET A 431 -3.37 38.47 37.58
C MET A 431 -4.25 37.52 38.35
N TYR A 432 -4.25 36.21 38.02
CA TYR A 432 -5.06 35.16 38.67
C TYR A 432 -4.20 34.13 39.46
N ALA A 433 -2.91 34.37 39.66
CA ALA A 433 -2.03 33.61 40.53
C ALA A 433 -1.75 34.39 41.82
#